data_a03d69ce52847f7dc2315685dabeb96b
#
_entry.id   a03d69ce52847f7dc2315685dabeb96b
#
_cell.length_a   1.000
_cell.length_b   1.000
_cell.length_c   1.000
_cell.angle_alpha   90.00
_cell.angle_beta   90.00
_cell.angle_gamma   90.00
#
_symmetry.space_group_name_H-M   'P 1'
#
loop_
_entity.id
_entity.type
_entity.pdbx_description
1 polymer ?
#
loop_
_entity_poly.entity_id
_entity_poly.type
_entity_poly.pdbx_seq_one_letter_code
_entity_poly.pdbx_strand_id
1 'polypeptide(L)'
;MEVGALDGVRWSTTYAFYKALGWRGVNIEIDPDNYNELEHNRRDDIANVHAAVCSDSHKSVHYATAKEDNAAGGIWEYSSAAHRDQHWQGMDIYQTIPVQCTPLQSILDHAVGTRKYFFDFAVLDLEGAEFTALLGIDYNRISFGVIIVERNNDANVNKKVSELLGAHGYILFNVERECSLQNLWFTHENFHEIYSKLT
;
A
#
# COMPACT_ATOMS: atom_id res chain seq x y z
N MET A 1 -8.55 -0.81 -2.44
CA MET A 1 -7.17 -1.26 -2.77
C MET A 1 -6.39 -1.41 -1.48
N GLU A 2 -5.58 -2.45 -1.36
CA GLU A 2 -4.67 -2.65 -0.24
C GLU A 2 -3.30 -3.10 -0.77
N VAL A 3 -2.24 -2.37 -0.40
CA VAL A 3 -0.86 -2.66 -0.80
C VAL A 3 -0.08 -2.97 0.47
N GLY A 4 0.50 -4.17 0.55
CA GLY A 4 0.91 -4.82 1.78
C GLY A 4 -0.28 -5.53 2.44
N ALA A 5 -0.94 -6.45 1.69
CA ALA A 5 -2.20 -7.04 2.11
C ALA A 5 -2.03 -8.27 3.02
N LEU A 6 -0.78 -8.73 3.23
CA LEU A 6 -0.47 -9.96 3.95
C LEU A 6 -1.31 -11.15 3.44
N ASP A 7 -1.86 -11.93 4.37
CA ASP A 7 -2.76 -13.05 4.09
C ASP A 7 -4.20 -12.61 3.73
N GLY A 8 -4.47 -11.29 3.69
CA GLY A 8 -5.77 -10.71 3.39
C GLY A 8 -6.80 -10.74 4.52
N VAL A 9 -6.42 -11.24 5.71
CA VAL A 9 -7.26 -11.34 6.92
C VAL A 9 -6.56 -10.71 8.11
N ARG A 10 -5.40 -11.21 8.46
CA ARG A 10 -4.60 -10.72 9.59
C ARG A 10 -4.07 -9.34 9.25
N TRP A 11 -4.34 -8.37 10.11
CA TRP A 11 -3.95 -6.96 9.96
C TRP A 11 -4.51 -6.25 8.71
N SER A 12 -5.30 -6.94 7.87
CA SER A 12 -5.92 -6.33 6.69
C SER A 12 -6.95 -5.27 7.10
N THR A 13 -6.69 -4.05 6.72
CA THR A 13 -7.59 -2.90 6.96
C THR A 13 -8.86 -3.00 6.11
N THR A 14 -8.81 -3.68 4.96
CA THR A 14 -9.95 -3.80 4.04
C THR A 14 -10.79 -5.06 4.27
N TYR A 15 -10.35 -6.01 5.09
CA TYR A 15 -11.07 -7.28 5.30
C TYR A 15 -12.49 -7.10 5.84
N ALA A 16 -12.69 -6.15 6.76
CA ALA A 16 -14.02 -5.87 7.30
C ALA A 16 -15.00 -5.42 6.21
N PHE A 17 -14.56 -4.59 5.27
CA PHE A 17 -15.36 -4.14 4.13
C PHE A 17 -15.66 -5.29 3.16
N TYR A 18 -14.66 -6.13 2.88
CA TYR A 18 -14.83 -7.32 2.06
C TYR A 18 -15.87 -8.27 2.68
N LYS A 19 -15.72 -8.59 3.98
CA LYS A 19 -16.53 -9.60 4.66
C LYS A 19 -17.93 -9.14 4.98
N ALA A 20 -18.08 -7.91 5.49
CA ALA A 20 -19.35 -7.40 5.99
C ALA A 20 -20.16 -6.63 4.94
N LEU A 21 -19.50 -5.94 4.02
CA LEU A 21 -20.16 -5.05 3.05
C LEU A 21 -20.08 -5.58 1.61
N GLY A 22 -19.39 -6.69 1.37
CA GLY A 22 -19.25 -7.26 0.03
C GLY A 22 -18.40 -6.43 -0.92
N TRP A 23 -17.57 -5.53 -0.38
CA TRP A 23 -16.63 -4.75 -1.19
C TRP A 23 -15.63 -5.66 -1.87
N ARG A 24 -15.16 -5.25 -3.04
CA ARG A 24 -14.16 -5.96 -3.82
C ARG A 24 -13.04 -5.01 -4.18
N GLY A 25 -11.81 -5.51 -4.10
CA GLY A 25 -10.63 -4.67 -4.24
C GLY A 25 -9.50 -5.29 -5.06
N VAL A 26 -8.43 -4.55 -5.14
CA VAL A 26 -7.13 -5.02 -5.63
C VAL A 26 -6.21 -5.10 -4.42
N ASN A 27 -5.65 -6.27 -4.17
CA ASN A 27 -4.73 -6.54 -3.07
C ASN A 27 -3.36 -6.90 -3.64
N ILE A 28 -2.30 -6.39 -3.04
CA ILE A 28 -0.93 -6.59 -3.51
C ILE A 28 -0.08 -7.02 -2.32
N GLU A 29 0.69 -8.10 -2.51
CA GLU A 29 1.56 -8.66 -1.49
C GLU A 29 2.90 -9.09 -2.09
N ILE A 30 4.00 -8.84 -1.40
CA ILE A 30 5.35 -9.19 -1.84
C ILE A 30 5.81 -10.55 -1.32
N ASP A 31 5.38 -10.95 -0.12
CA ASP A 31 5.76 -12.22 0.48
C ASP A 31 5.00 -13.37 -0.19
N PRO A 32 5.69 -14.40 -0.70
CA PRO A 32 5.05 -15.48 -1.44
C PRO A 32 4.13 -16.35 -0.58
N ASP A 33 4.43 -16.53 0.70
CA ASP A 33 3.62 -17.36 1.60
C ASP A 33 2.35 -16.60 1.99
N ASN A 34 2.46 -15.32 2.34
CA ASN A 34 1.31 -14.46 2.58
C ASN A 34 0.43 -14.33 1.32
N TYR A 35 1.04 -14.18 0.14
CA TYR A 35 0.30 -14.11 -1.12
C TYR A 35 -0.52 -15.38 -1.40
N ASN A 36 0.04 -16.56 -1.14
CA ASN A 36 -0.70 -17.82 -1.31
C ASN A 36 -1.94 -17.88 -0.41
N GLU A 37 -1.83 -17.43 0.83
CA GLU A 37 -2.97 -17.33 1.76
C GLU A 37 -3.96 -16.24 1.32
N LEU A 38 -3.47 -15.09 0.86
CA LEU A 38 -4.27 -13.99 0.32
C LEU A 38 -5.16 -14.45 -0.83
N GLU A 39 -4.61 -15.20 -1.80
CA GLU A 39 -5.38 -15.74 -2.92
C GLU A 39 -6.53 -16.64 -2.44
N HIS A 40 -6.28 -17.44 -1.41
CA HIS A 40 -7.31 -18.30 -0.83
C HIS A 40 -8.37 -17.51 -0.06
N ASN A 41 -7.94 -16.57 0.77
CA ASN A 41 -8.81 -15.82 1.68
C ASN A 41 -9.65 -14.75 0.96
N ARG A 42 -9.13 -14.17 -0.12
CA ARG A 42 -9.71 -13.03 -0.86
C ARG A 42 -10.00 -13.38 -2.32
N ARG A 43 -10.35 -14.63 -2.60
CA ARG A 43 -10.59 -15.16 -3.96
C ARG A 43 -11.65 -14.46 -4.79
N ASP A 44 -12.59 -13.75 -4.13
CA ASP A 44 -13.68 -13.04 -4.81
C ASP A 44 -13.34 -11.58 -5.09
N ASP A 45 -12.13 -11.12 -4.73
CA ASP A 45 -11.67 -9.77 -5.02
C ASP A 45 -11.42 -9.56 -6.53
N ILE A 46 -11.25 -8.30 -6.93
CA ILE A 46 -11.00 -7.93 -8.34
C ILE A 46 -9.68 -8.56 -8.79
N ALA A 47 -8.63 -8.43 -7.97
CA ALA A 47 -7.35 -9.07 -8.20
C ALA A 47 -6.56 -9.20 -6.89
N ASN A 48 -5.82 -10.31 -6.76
CA ASN A 48 -4.72 -10.46 -5.82
C ASN A 48 -3.44 -10.56 -6.64
N VAL A 49 -2.41 -9.80 -6.28
CA VAL A 49 -1.20 -9.65 -7.09
C VAL A 49 0.05 -9.87 -6.24
N HIS A 50 0.90 -10.82 -6.67
CA HIS A 50 2.21 -11.03 -6.07
C HIS A 50 3.22 -10.09 -6.72
N ALA A 51 3.62 -9.02 -6.04
CA ALA A 51 4.53 -8.03 -6.60
C ALA A 51 5.26 -7.20 -5.54
N ALA A 52 6.51 -6.84 -5.86
CA ALA A 52 7.25 -5.77 -5.19
C ALA A 52 6.85 -4.42 -5.82
N VAL A 53 6.15 -3.57 -5.07
CA VAL A 53 5.65 -2.29 -5.60
C VAL A 53 6.72 -1.20 -5.45
N CYS A 54 7.03 -0.54 -6.56
CA CYS A 54 7.91 0.63 -6.59
C CYS A 54 7.67 1.47 -7.86
N SER A 55 8.46 2.54 -8.07
CA SER A 55 8.18 3.50 -9.14
C SER A 55 8.82 3.15 -10.49
N ASP A 56 9.77 2.20 -10.54
CA ASP A 56 10.59 1.95 -11.73
C ASP A 56 10.73 0.44 -12.01
N SER A 57 10.11 -0.01 -13.10
CA SER A 57 10.14 -1.42 -13.53
C SER A 57 11.51 -1.95 -13.96
N HIS A 58 12.49 -1.07 -14.18
CA HIS A 58 13.85 -1.47 -14.55
C HIS A 58 14.73 -1.79 -13.33
N LYS A 59 14.22 -1.51 -12.12
CA LYS A 59 14.96 -1.80 -10.89
C LYS A 59 14.69 -3.22 -10.41
N SER A 60 15.75 -3.88 -9.98
CA SER A 60 15.70 -4.99 -9.06
C SER A 60 15.86 -4.44 -7.65
N VAL A 61 15.05 -4.88 -6.73
CA VAL A 61 15.09 -4.53 -5.31
C VAL A 61 15.24 -5.80 -4.48
N HIS A 62 15.51 -5.67 -3.19
CA HIS A 62 15.76 -6.80 -2.31
C HIS A 62 14.65 -6.92 -1.28
N TYR A 63 13.92 -8.02 -1.32
CA TYR A 63 12.90 -8.35 -0.32
C TYR A 63 13.56 -8.98 0.91
N ALA A 64 13.30 -8.41 2.08
CA ALA A 64 13.71 -8.94 3.38
C ALA A 64 12.49 -9.48 4.13
N THR A 65 12.55 -10.72 4.56
CA THR A 65 11.53 -11.31 5.42
C THR A 65 11.94 -11.16 6.89
N ALA A 66 11.02 -10.78 7.77
CA ALA A 66 11.28 -10.83 9.20
C ALA A 66 11.17 -12.27 9.70
N LYS A 67 12.17 -12.72 10.46
CA LYS A 67 12.26 -14.13 10.92
C LYS A 67 11.14 -14.53 11.87
N GLU A 68 10.65 -13.58 12.67
CA GLU A 68 9.67 -13.85 13.73
C GLU A 68 8.24 -13.49 13.32
N ASP A 69 8.09 -12.51 12.43
CA ASP A 69 6.80 -12.07 11.92
C ASP A 69 6.94 -11.58 10.47
N ASN A 70 6.43 -12.35 9.52
CA ASN A 70 6.44 -12.01 8.10
C ASN A 70 5.61 -10.75 7.76
N ALA A 71 4.82 -10.23 8.70
CA ALA A 71 4.13 -8.95 8.56
C ALA A 71 5.09 -7.76 8.53
N ALA A 72 6.28 -7.88 9.12
CA ALA A 72 7.30 -6.83 9.09
C ALA A 72 8.32 -7.03 7.96
N GLY A 73 7.99 -7.80 6.94
CA GLY A 73 8.79 -7.96 5.72
C GLY A 73 8.63 -6.74 4.80
N GLY A 74 9.69 -6.43 4.02
CA GLY A 74 9.63 -5.25 3.14
C GLY A 74 10.81 -5.14 2.18
N ILE A 75 10.85 -4.05 1.44
CA ILE A 75 11.93 -3.77 0.49
C ILE A 75 13.11 -3.12 1.24
N TRP A 76 14.25 -3.80 1.23
CA TRP A 76 15.46 -3.39 1.94
C TRP A 76 15.88 -1.95 1.66
N GLU A 77 15.84 -1.55 0.39
CA GLU A 77 16.28 -0.23 -0.05
C GLU A 77 15.42 0.92 0.46
N TYR A 78 14.17 0.65 0.81
CA TYR A 78 13.21 1.67 1.25
C TYR A 78 12.96 1.65 2.75
N SER A 79 13.27 0.53 3.41
CA SER A 79 13.09 0.40 4.85
C SER A 79 14.04 1.29 5.64
N SER A 80 13.56 1.87 6.72
CA SER A 80 14.37 2.71 7.61
C SER A 80 15.40 1.89 8.39
N ALA A 81 16.49 2.53 8.84
CA ALA A 81 17.46 1.88 9.71
C ALA A 81 16.80 1.37 11.01
N ALA A 82 15.87 2.16 11.58
CA ALA A 82 15.14 1.79 12.78
C ALA A 82 14.29 0.52 12.58
N HIS A 83 13.59 0.40 11.43
CA HIS A 83 12.83 -0.80 11.10
C HIS A 83 13.74 -2.02 10.96
N ARG A 84 14.86 -1.88 10.23
CA ARG A 84 15.84 -2.97 10.08
C ARG A 84 16.45 -3.41 11.42
N ASP A 85 16.79 -2.46 12.28
CA ASP A 85 17.31 -2.75 13.61
C ASP A 85 16.29 -3.46 14.50
N GLN A 86 15.02 -3.16 14.34
CA GLN A 86 13.94 -3.76 15.12
C GLN A 86 13.54 -5.15 14.61
N HIS A 87 13.35 -5.31 13.30
CA HIS A 87 12.73 -6.50 12.72
C HIS A 87 13.68 -7.41 11.93
N TRP A 88 14.80 -6.86 11.42
CA TRP A 88 15.77 -7.59 10.60
C TRP A 88 17.14 -7.65 11.25
N GLN A 89 17.19 -7.65 12.59
CA GLN A 89 18.44 -7.59 13.36
C GLN A 89 19.41 -8.71 12.94
N GLY A 90 20.64 -8.31 12.62
CA GLY A 90 21.70 -9.23 12.16
C GLY A 90 21.55 -9.73 10.73
N MET A 91 20.56 -9.22 9.98
CA MET A 91 20.45 -9.47 8.53
C MET A 91 21.26 -8.43 7.75
N ASP A 92 21.82 -8.86 6.64
CA ASP A 92 22.40 -7.99 5.62
C ASP A 92 21.73 -8.21 4.26
N ILE A 93 22.07 -7.36 3.27
CA ILE A 93 21.46 -7.41 1.94
C ILE A 93 21.68 -8.75 1.22
N TYR A 94 22.75 -9.47 1.52
CA TYR A 94 23.04 -10.77 0.90
C TYR A 94 22.13 -11.90 1.38
N GLN A 95 21.37 -11.66 2.43
CA GLN A 95 20.37 -12.60 2.97
C GLN A 95 18.96 -12.29 2.48
N THR A 96 18.80 -11.26 1.66
CA THR A 96 17.53 -10.86 1.06
C THR A 96 17.30 -11.56 -0.29
N ILE A 97 16.08 -11.50 -0.77
CA ILE A 97 15.66 -12.11 -2.04
C ILE A 97 15.59 -11.00 -3.10
N PRO A 98 16.38 -11.07 -4.19
CA PRO A 98 16.23 -10.11 -5.28
C PRO A 98 14.89 -10.32 -5.99
N VAL A 99 14.11 -9.24 -6.12
CA VAL A 99 12.81 -9.24 -6.78
C VAL A 99 12.72 -8.10 -7.79
N GLN A 100 11.96 -8.32 -8.87
CA GLN A 100 11.73 -7.29 -9.88
C GLN A 100 10.70 -6.28 -9.37
N CYS A 101 11.03 -5.00 -9.50
CA CYS A 101 10.12 -3.90 -9.19
C CYS A 101 8.96 -3.83 -10.18
N THR A 102 7.76 -3.62 -9.68
CA THR A 102 6.57 -3.42 -10.51
C THR A 102 5.90 -2.09 -10.14
N PRO A 103 5.80 -1.12 -11.07
CA PRO A 103 5.09 0.12 -10.82
C PRO A 103 3.61 -0.14 -10.48
N LEU A 104 3.10 0.57 -9.47
CA LEU A 104 1.71 0.39 -9.04
C LEU A 104 0.72 0.63 -10.19
N GLN A 105 0.97 1.61 -11.07
CA GLN A 105 0.13 1.84 -12.25
C GLN A 105 0.04 0.62 -13.17
N SER A 106 1.15 -0.09 -13.37
CA SER A 106 1.15 -1.29 -14.23
C SER A 106 0.30 -2.40 -13.64
N ILE A 107 0.31 -2.56 -12.32
CA ILE A 107 -0.55 -3.50 -11.60
C ILE A 107 -2.01 -3.10 -11.75
N LEU A 108 -2.33 -1.82 -11.56
CA LEU A 108 -3.70 -1.31 -11.67
C LEU A 108 -4.21 -1.40 -13.11
N ASP A 109 -3.38 -1.12 -14.11
CA ASP A 109 -3.75 -1.27 -15.53
C ASP A 109 -4.12 -2.72 -15.87
N HIS A 110 -3.44 -3.67 -15.27
CA HIS A 110 -3.76 -5.08 -15.43
C HIS A 110 -5.05 -5.48 -14.70
N ALA A 111 -5.23 -5.00 -13.48
CA ALA A 111 -6.36 -5.39 -12.61
C ALA A 111 -7.68 -4.74 -13.01
N VAL A 112 -7.69 -3.44 -13.32
CA VAL A 112 -8.93 -2.66 -13.57
C VAL A 112 -8.96 -2.02 -14.97
N GLY A 113 -7.94 -2.27 -15.79
CA GLY A 113 -7.82 -1.76 -17.15
C GLY A 113 -7.27 -0.33 -17.21
N THR A 114 -7.08 0.16 -18.45
CA THR A 114 -6.40 1.44 -18.72
C THR A 114 -7.33 2.65 -18.73
N ARG A 115 -8.61 2.49 -18.41
CA ARG A 115 -9.59 3.58 -18.31
C ARG A 115 -9.48 4.29 -16.97
N LYS A 116 -10.19 5.44 -16.83
CA LYS A 116 -10.36 6.09 -15.53
C LYS A 116 -11.04 5.15 -14.56
N TYR A 117 -10.47 5.02 -13.37
CA TYR A 117 -10.98 4.17 -12.31
C TYR A 117 -10.93 4.90 -10.96
N PHE A 118 -11.94 4.67 -10.14
CA PHE A 118 -12.07 5.25 -8.81
C PHE A 118 -12.11 4.13 -7.77
N PHE A 119 -11.26 4.23 -6.77
CA PHE A 119 -11.30 3.39 -5.58
C PHE A 119 -11.88 4.21 -4.43
N ASP A 120 -12.91 3.69 -3.76
CA ASP A 120 -13.46 4.34 -2.57
C ASP A 120 -12.42 4.46 -1.46
N PHE A 121 -11.55 3.45 -1.34
CA PHE A 121 -10.61 3.33 -0.24
C PHE A 121 -9.30 2.69 -0.70
N ALA A 122 -8.18 3.24 -0.24
CA ALA A 122 -6.85 2.70 -0.49
C ALA A 122 -6.02 2.70 0.79
N VAL A 123 -5.27 1.63 1.00
CA VAL A 123 -4.28 1.49 2.09
C VAL A 123 -2.93 1.16 1.48
N LEU A 124 -1.89 1.82 1.94
CA LEU A 124 -0.49 1.53 1.63
C LEU A 124 0.27 1.35 2.94
N ASP A 125 0.73 0.12 3.15
CA ASP A 125 1.51 -0.33 4.30
C ASP A 125 2.65 -1.20 3.75
N LEU A 126 3.79 -0.57 3.47
CA LEU A 126 4.89 -1.14 2.67
C LEU A 126 6.24 -1.08 3.38
N GLU A 127 6.22 -0.80 4.71
CA GLU A 127 7.42 -0.76 5.55
C GLU A 127 8.53 0.17 5.00
N GLY A 128 8.08 1.30 4.41
CA GLY A 128 8.95 2.37 3.91
C GLY A 128 8.88 2.63 2.40
N ALA A 129 8.21 1.79 1.61
CA ALA A 129 8.10 1.95 0.16
C ALA A 129 6.87 2.78 -0.29
N GLU A 130 6.06 3.34 0.62
CA GLU A 130 4.80 4.03 0.35
C GLU A 130 4.99 5.19 -0.63
N PHE A 131 5.99 6.04 -0.38
CA PHE A 131 6.24 7.20 -1.25
C PHE A 131 6.60 6.78 -2.67
N THR A 132 7.45 5.75 -2.83
CA THR A 132 7.84 5.28 -4.16
C THR A 132 6.68 4.58 -4.88
N ALA A 133 5.81 3.89 -4.16
CA ALA A 133 4.59 3.30 -4.71
C ALA A 133 3.64 4.38 -5.23
N LEU A 134 3.40 5.44 -4.44
CA LEU A 134 2.55 6.57 -4.81
C LEU A 134 3.07 7.36 -6.02
N LEU A 135 4.40 7.49 -6.17
CA LEU A 135 5.01 8.09 -7.36
C LEU A 135 4.71 7.33 -8.65
N GLY A 136 4.42 6.04 -8.54
CA GLY A 136 4.10 5.17 -9.67
C GLY A 136 2.66 5.27 -10.17
N ILE A 137 1.83 6.20 -9.67
CA ILE A 137 0.40 6.32 -10.02
C ILE A 137 0.18 7.46 -11.03
N ASP A 138 -0.61 7.19 -12.05
CA ASP A 138 -1.19 8.22 -12.92
C ASP A 138 -2.50 8.75 -12.33
N TYR A 139 -2.42 9.82 -11.56
CA TYR A 139 -3.57 10.46 -10.89
C TYR A 139 -4.59 11.10 -11.85
N ASN A 140 -4.30 11.22 -13.16
CA ASN A 140 -5.30 11.61 -14.15
C ASN A 140 -6.26 10.46 -14.49
N ARG A 141 -5.86 9.22 -14.17
CA ARG A 141 -6.61 8.00 -14.48
C ARG A 141 -7.11 7.28 -13.22
N ILE A 142 -6.30 7.23 -12.20
CA ILE A 142 -6.63 6.56 -10.94
C ILE A 142 -6.89 7.62 -9.88
N SER A 143 -8.02 7.53 -9.23
CA SER A 143 -8.38 8.39 -8.10
C SER A 143 -8.98 7.60 -6.95
N PHE A 144 -8.94 8.18 -5.76
CA PHE A 144 -9.33 7.54 -4.52
C PHE A 144 -10.26 8.45 -3.71
N GLY A 145 -11.20 7.88 -2.99
CA GLY A 145 -12.01 8.62 -2.01
C GLY A 145 -11.21 8.92 -0.75
N VAL A 146 -10.66 7.87 -0.15
CA VAL A 146 -9.80 7.93 1.03
C VAL A 146 -8.51 7.16 0.76
N ILE A 147 -7.37 7.72 1.18
CA ILE A 147 -6.08 7.05 1.17
C ILE A 147 -5.55 7.01 2.59
N ILE A 148 -5.16 5.84 3.05
CA ILE A 148 -4.39 5.64 4.28
C ILE A 148 -2.97 5.23 3.88
N VAL A 149 -1.99 5.91 4.44
CA VAL A 149 -0.58 5.62 4.21
C VAL A 149 0.08 5.39 5.56
N GLU A 150 0.77 4.26 5.71
CA GLU A 150 1.58 4.02 6.90
C GLU A 150 2.58 5.17 7.11
N ARG A 151 2.71 5.61 8.35
CA ARG A 151 3.60 6.71 8.70
C ARG A 151 5.03 6.21 8.80
N ASN A 152 5.88 6.68 7.89
CA ASN A 152 7.31 6.38 7.96
C ASN A 152 7.96 7.03 9.19
N ASN A 153 8.99 6.38 9.73
CA ASN A 153 9.81 6.92 10.83
C ASN A 153 10.61 8.18 10.41
N ASP A 154 10.87 8.38 9.11
CA ASP A 154 11.46 9.60 8.58
C ASP A 154 10.37 10.64 8.28
N ALA A 155 10.35 11.72 9.06
CA ALA A 155 9.41 12.82 8.86
C ALA A 155 9.51 13.48 7.46
N ASN A 156 10.67 13.42 6.79
CA ASN A 156 10.82 13.95 5.43
C ASN A 156 10.06 13.09 4.40
N VAL A 157 10.01 11.77 4.61
CA VAL A 157 9.21 10.87 3.76
C VAL A 157 7.73 11.20 3.91
N ASN A 158 7.24 11.33 5.13
CA ASN A 158 5.84 11.71 5.40
C ASN A 158 5.48 13.07 4.78
N LYS A 159 6.40 14.02 4.81
CA LYS A 159 6.23 15.33 4.17
C LYS A 159 6.12 15.17 2.64
N LYS A 160 7.01 14.38 2.01
CA LYS A 160 6.96 14.12 0.57
C LYS A 160 5.66 13.44 0.15
N VAL A 161 5.15 12.47 0.94
CA VAL A 161 3.84 11.85 0.71
C VAL A 161 2.73 12.91 0.74
N SER A 162 2.74 13.77 1.75
CA SER A 162 1.73 14.84 1.88
C SER A 162 1.79 15.86 0.76
N GLU A 163 2.99 16.25 0.32
CA GLU A 163 3.18 17.17 -0.80
C GLU A 163 2.73 16.55 -2.12
N LEU A 164 3.08 15.28 -2.37
CA LEU A 164 2.66 14.54 -3.56
C LEU A 164 1.14 14.44 -3.63
N LEU A 165 0.51 13.92 -2.59
CA LEU A 165 -0.94 13.75 -2.56
C LEU A 165 -1.68 15.10 -2.59
N GLY A 166 -1.16 16.12 -1.90
CA GLY A 166 -1.70 17.48 -1.95
C GLY A 166 -1.68 18.09 -3.34
N ALA A 167 -0.63 17.85 -4.14
CA ALA A 167 -0.56 18.28 -5.52
C ALA A 167 -1.60 17.61 -6.44
N HIS A 168 -2.20 16.49 -5.98
CA HIS A 168 -3.24 15.76 -6.71
C HIS A 168 -4.63 15.87 -6.09
N GLY A 169 -4.87 16.89 -5.25
CA GLY A 169 -6.19 17.20 -4.71
C GLY A 169 -6.58 16.39 -3.47
N TYR A 170 -5.63 15.81 -2.76
CA TYR A 170 -5.89 15.11 -1.50
C TYR A 170 -5.52 15.99 -0.30
N ILE A 171 -6.40 16.03 0.68
CA ILE A 171 -6.25 16.82 1.90
C ILE A 171 -5.92 15.89 3.05
N LEU A 172 -4.84 16.19 3.78
CA LEU A 172 -4.50 15.47 5.01
C LEU A 172 -5.58 15.71 6.06
N PHE A 173 -6.20 14.64 6.49
CA PHE A 173 -7.24 14.65 7.52
C PHE A 173 -6.63 14.32 8.88
N ASN A 174 -6.74 15.26 9.82
CA ASN A 174 -6.29 15.04 11.18
C ASN A 174 -7.32 14.22 11.95
N VAL A 175 -6.99 12.98 12.19
CA VAL A 175 -7.78 12.12 13.10
C VAL A 175 -7.25 12.33 14.52
N GLU A 176 -8.09 12.90 15.40
CA GLU A 176 -7.72 13.18 16.81
C GLU A 176 -7.69 11.92 17.70
N ARG A 177 -7.13 10.81 17.24
CA ARG A 177 -7.09 9.55 18.02
C ARG A 177 -5.83 8.75 17.74
N GLU A 178 -5.58 7.75 18.58
CA GLU A 178 -4.42 6.84 18.51
C GLU A 178 -4.14 6.26 17.10
N CYS A 179 -5.17 6.09 16.26
CA CYS A 179 -5.02 5.65 14.87
C CYS A 179 -4.23 6.63 13.98
N SER A 180 -4.10 7.91 14.38
CA SER A 180 -3.31 8.92 13.65
C SER A 180 -1.82 8.84 13.92
N LEU A 181 -1.39 8.08 14.91
CA LEU A 181 0.02 7.97 15.26
C LEU A 181 0.78 7.08 14.28
N GLN A 182 0.12 6.05 13.75
CA GLN A 182 0.72 5.08 12.84
C GLN A 182 0.42 5.36 11.38
N ASN A 183 -0.63 6.15 11.06
CA ASN A 183 -1.07 6.35 9.69
C ASN A 183 -1.33 7.82 9.37
N LEU A 184 -1.11 8.18 8.10
CA LEU A 184 -1.54 9.43 7.48
C LEU A 184 -2.85 9.17 6.72
N TRP A 185 -3.86 9.97 6.97
CA TRP A 185 -5.18 9.85 6.36
C TRP A 185 -5.41 11.00 5.39
N PHE A 186 -5.77 10.69 4.16
CA PHE A 186 -6.07 11.69 3.14
C PHE A 186 -7.46 11.45 2.58
N THR A 187 -8.19 12.54 2.32
CA THR A 187 -9.46 12.51 1.61
C THR A 187 -9.34 13.33 0.33
N HIS A 188 -10.03 12.90 -0.72
CA HIS A 188 -10.12 13.71 -1.95
C HIS A 188 -10.82 15.04 -1.63
N GLU A 189 -10.38 16.14 -2.21
CA GLU A 189 -10.99 17.48 -1.97
C GLU A 189 -12.49 17.51 -2.27
N ASN A 190 -12.95 16.71 -3.25
CA ASN A 190 -14.35 16.57 -3.63
C ASN A 190 -15.06 15.41 -2.90
N PHE A 191 -14.51 14.89 -1.79
CA PHE A 191 -15.05 13.74 -1.06
C PHE A 191 -16.54 13.89 -0.76
N HIS A 192 -16.97 15.02 -0.21
CA HIS A 192 -18.37 15.26 0.12
C HIS A 192 -19.27 15.29 -1.11
N GLU A 193 -18.81 15.83 -2.24
CA GLU A 193 -19.57 15.86 -3.48
C GLU A 193 -19.75 14.45 -4.07
N ILE A 194 -18.69 13.63 -4.00
CA ILE A 194 -18.69 12.24 -4.50
C ILE A 194 -19.72 11.42 -3.70
N TYR A 195 -19.67 11.49 -2.37
CA TYR A 195 -20.48 10.62 -1.52
C TYR A 195 -21.84 11.18 -1.13
N SER A 196 -22.10 12.48 -1.22
CA SER A 196 -23.44 13.05 -0.96
C SER A 196 -24.50 12.63 -1.98
N LYS A 197 -24.10 12.10 -3.12
CA LYS A 197 -25.01 11.59 -4.16
C LYS A 197 -25.45 10.14 -3.91
N LEU A 198 -24.90 9.49 -2.88
CA LEU A 198 -25.20 8.10 -2.52
C LEU A 198 -26.24 8.00 -1.38
N THR A 199 -26.64 9.12 -0.80
CA THR A 199 -27.70 9.25 0.21
C THR A 199 -28.95 9.82 -0.42
#